data_97a4d6953feec4c423299ce87644527d
#
_entry.id   97a4d6953feec4c423299ce87644527d
#
_cell.length_a   1.000
_cell.length_b   1.000
_cell.length_c   1.000
_cell.angle_alpha   90.00
_cell.angle_beta   90.00
_cell.angle_gamma   90.00
#
_symmetry.space_group_name_H-M   'P 1'
#
loop_
_entity.id
_entity.type
_entity.pdbx_description
1 polymer ?
#
loop_
_entity_poly.entity_id
_entity_poly.type
_entity_poly.pdbx_seq_one_letter_code
_entity_poly.pdbx_strand_id
1 'polypeptide(L)'
;MAECGAGWVALFAEANALAEALGDELLASEGISLEQAEPQLAAAQQAPQALALGLIFEATAAAAYSAIGLEHSAPHLVVLDMGAGTTDIAAFEFDERNNPPALTEIKEARQCSGLAGDEIDRILIGVLANKRGAPNDQRFLRTARLAARDFKREFFSNGNATFKDGWRTIAIRAGDLTGDPQFQRYLNALGQSFITSIAAVAARARVSQVRMVDVVLAGGGANLPFLPQLVRAAAEQAAPGLAMRAGPLSPSSSLYGSVDEYFADVFPQIAISVGGSLVEMLDTRAAAA
;
A
#
# COMPACT_ATOMS: atom_id res chain seq x y z
N MET A 1 22.61 6.29 5.04
CA MET A 1 21.54 5.41 5.55
C MET A 1 21.68 5.05 7.03
N ALA A 2 22.88 4.88 7.58
CA ALA A 2 23.07 4.49 9.00
C ALA A 2 22.58 5.55 10.02
N GLU A 3 22.79 6.84 9.76
CA GLU A 3 22.38 7.91 10.71
C GLU A 3 20.86 8.14 10.74
N CYS A 4 20.16 7.94 9.62
CA CYS A 4 18.70 8.03 9.58
C CYS A 4 18.04 6.88 10.34
N GLY A 5 18.64 5.68 10.31
CA GLY A 5 18.14 4.50 11.03
C GLY A 5 18.20 4.63 12.55
N ALA A 6 19.24 5.23 13.10
CA ALA A 6 19.39 5.36 14.55
C ALA A 6 18.30 6.24 15.19
N GLY A 7 17.89 7.33 14.51
CA GLY A 7 16.82 8.19 14.99
C GLY A 7 15.43 7.49 15.01
N TRP A 8 15.13 6.68 14.02
CA TRP A 8 13.90 5.89 13.98
C TRP A 8 13.87 4.80 15.05
N VAL A 9 15.00 4.10 15.26
CA VAL A 9 15.11 3.09 16.32
C VAL A 9 14.83 3.69 17.70
N ALA A 10 15.39 4.86 18.01
CA ALA A 10 15.13 5.56 19.26
C ALA A 10 13.66 5.95 19.40
N LEU A 11 13.05 6.53 18.35
CA LEU A 11 11.64 6.94 18.35
C LEU A 11 10.70 5.75 18.57
N PHE A 12 10.94 4.62 17.89
CA PHE A 12 10.14 3.42 18.08
C PHE A 12 10.30 2.80 19.46
N ALA A 13 11.50 2.85 20.04
CA ALA A 13 11.74 2.38 21.38
C ALA A 13 11.02 3.24 22.42
N GLU A 14 11.03 4.57 22.27
CA GLU A 14 10.26 5.50 23.11
C GLU A 14 8.74 5.23 22.97
N ALA A 15 8.25 5.07 21.74
CA ALA A 15 6.86 4.79 21.47
C ALA A 15 6.40 3.45 22.10
N ASN A 16 7.23 2.41 22.02
CA ASN A 16 6.93 1.11 22.64
C ASN A 16 6.90 1.20 24.16
N ALA A 17 7.90 1.86 24.78
CA ALA A 17 7.93 2.05 26.23
C ALA A 17 6.73 2.87 26.73
N LEU A 18 6.31 3.87 25.96
CA LEU A 18 5.10 4.65 26.24
C LEU A 18 3.84 3.80 26.13
N ALA A 19 3.75 2.96 25.10
CA ALA A 19 2.60 2.06 24.90
C ALA A 19 2.52 1.02 26.02
N GLU A 20 3.63 0.46 26.46
CA GLU A 20 3.67 -0.46 27.61
C GLU A 20 3.24 0.22 28.93
N ALA A 21 3.68 1.47 29.14
CA ALA A 21 3.35 2.21 30.35
C ALA A 21 1.88 2.64 30.43
N LEU A 22 1.28 2.96 29.31
CA LEU A 22 -0.11 3.42 29.21
C LEU A 22 -1.11 2.25 29.03
N GLY A 23 -0.66 1.14 28.45
CA GLY A 23 -1.48 -0.07 28.29
C GLY A 23 -2.85 0.21 27.68
N ASP A 24 -3.91 -0.28 28.35
CA ASP A 24 -5.28 -0.16 27.88
C ASP A 24 -5.81 1.29 27.84
N GLU A 25 -5.15 2.24 28.55
CA GLU A 25 -5.54 3.65 28.51
C GLU A 25 -5.39 4.25 27.11
N LEU A 26 -4.46 3.72 26.28
CA LEU A 26 -4.32 4.09 24.86
C LEU A 26 -5.56 3.77 24.02
N LEU A 27 -6.38 2.81 24.45
CA LEU A 27 -7.57 2.35 23.75
C LEU A 27 -8.84 3.09 24.20
N ALA A 28 -8.73 4.01 25.17
CA ALA A 28 -9.86 4.79 25.64
C ALA A 28 -10.42 5.69 24.54
N SER A 29 -11.74 5.72 24.38
CA SER A 29 -12.42 6.49 23.34
C SER A 29 -12.21 8.01 23.46
N GLU A 30 -11.97 8.51 24.66
CA GLU A 30 -11.67 9.91 25.00
C GLU A 30 -10.19 10.26 24.81
N GLY A 31 -9.35 9.27 24.53
CA GLY A 31 -7.89 9.45 24.43
C GLY A 31 -7.23 9.63 25.81
N ILE A 32 -5.97 10.08 25.79
CA ILE A 32 -5.16 10.31 26.98
C ILE A 32 -4.90 11.81 27.14
N SER A 33 -5.00 12.33 28.36
CA SER A 33 -4.65 13.72 28.64
C SER A 33 -3.14 13.95 28.55
N LEU A 34 -2.72 15.19 28.23
CA LEU A 34 -1.30 15.55 28.23
C LEU A 34 -0.67 15.38 29.61
N GLU A 35 -1.40 15.64 30.69
CA GLU A 35 -0.93 15.46 32.07
C GLU A 35 -0.61 14.00 32.38
N GLN A 36 -1.31 13.06 31.77
CA GLN A 36 -1.01 11.61 31.88
C GLN A 36 0.15 11.19 30.98
N ALA A 37 0.19 11.71 29.74
CA ALA A 37 1.17 11.30 28.74
C ALA A 37 2.57 11.87 29.01
N GLU A 38 2.71 13.13 29.42
CA GLU A 38 4.00 13.81 29.59
C GLU A 38 4.96 13.10 30.56
N PRO A 39 4.57 12.67 31.79
CA PRO A 39 5.49 11.99 32.69
C PRO A 39 5.90 10.62 32.16
N GLN A 40 5.01 9.90 31.46
CA GLN A 40 5.31 8.60 30.87
C GLN A 40 6.29 8.73 29.68
N LEU A 41 6.09 9.77 28.85
CA LEU A 41 7.02 10.07 27.76
C LEU A 41 8.41 10.44 28.31
N ALA A 42 8.48 11.27 29.35
CA ALA A 42 9.74 11.63 29.97
C ALA A 42 10.47 10.41 30.57
N ALA A 43 9.73 9.48 31.16
CA ALA A 43 10.27 8.20 31.66
C ALA A 43 10.74 7.30 30.52
N ALA A 44 9.98 7.18 29.43
CA ALA A 44 10.34 6.41 28.25
C ALA A 44 11.64 6.92 27.59
N GLN A 45 11.82 8.24 27.53
CA GLN A 45 13.04 8.87 26.99
C GLN A 45 14.29 8.63 27.85
N GLN A 46 14.11 8.34 29.13
CA GLN A 46 15.22 8.06 30.06
C GLN A 46 15.49 6.56 30.22
N ALA A 47 14.59 5.70 29.77
CA ALA A 47 14.75 4.25 29.90
C ALA A 47 15.86 3.73 28.98
N PRO A 48 16.73 2.82 29.44
CA PRO A 48 17.70 2.16 28.58
C PRO A 48 16.97 1.27 27.59
N GLN A 49 17.00 1.68 26.32
CA GLN A 49 16.21 1.05 25.27
C GLN A 49 17.00 -0.06 24.61
N ALA A 50 16.73 -1.29 24.99
CA ALA A 50 17.32 -2.50 24.40
C ALA A 50 16.33 -3.19 23.44
N LEU A 51 15.65 -2.43 22.58
CA LEU A 51 14.80 -3.03 21.55
C LEU A 51 15.65 -3.43 20.35
N ALA A 52 15.72 -4.73 20.10
CA ALA A 52 16.21 -5.25 18.83
C ALA A 52 15.16 -4.99 17.75
N LEU A 53 15.18 -3.80 17.16
CA LEU A 53 14.28 -3.47 16.05
C LEU A 53 14.89 -3.97 14.74
N GLY A 54 14.19 -4.90 14.09
CA GLY A 54 14.44 -5.28 12.70
C GLY A 54 13.76 -4.27 11.77
N LEU A 55 14.48 -3.77 10.77
CA LEU A 55 13.89 -2.99 9.69
C LEU A 55 13.44 -3.93 8.58
N ILE A 56 12.18 -3.86 8.20
CA ILE A 56 11.62 -4.59 7.07
C ILE A 56 11.00 -3.62 6.07
N PHE A 57 11.14 -3.90 4.78
CA PHE A 57 10.45 -3.15 3.74
C PHE A 57 8.96 -3.54 3.71
N GLU A 58 8.08 -2.56 3.51
CA GLU A 58 6.63 -2.73 3.46
C GLU A 58 6.21 -3.81 2.46
N ALA A 59 6.81 -3.82 1.27
CA ALA A 59 6.55 -4.86 0.27
C ALA A 59 6.96 -6.27 0.74
N THR A 60 8.05 -6.40 1.51
CA THR A 60 8.44 -7.70 2.10
C THR A 60 7.47 -8.14 3.18
N ALA A 61 6.98 -7.21 3.99
CA ALA A 61 5.95 -7.48 4.99
C ALA A 61 4.64 -7.94 4.33
N ALA A 62 4.16 -7.23 3.31
CA ALA A 62 2.98 -7.63 2.54
C ALA A 62 3.14 -9.00 1.87
N ALA A 63 4.36 -9.30 1.36
CA ALA A 63 4.69 -10.61 0.81
C ALA A 63 4.67 -11.71 1.88
N ALA A 64 5.20 -11.44 3.08
CA ALA A 64 5.17 -12.38 4.20
C ALA A 64 3.74 -12.72 4.62
N TYR A 65 2.86 -11.70 4.69
CA TYR A 65 1.44 -11.97 4.93
C TYR A 65 0.83 -12.85 3.84
N SER A 66 1.09 -12.54 2.57
CA SER A 66 0.56 -13.36 1.46
C SER A 66 1.09 -14.79 1.49
N ALA A 67 2.36 -14.99 1.83
CA ALA A 67 2.99 -16.30 1.84
C ALA A 67 2.50 -17.20 3.00
N ILE A 68 2.29 -16.63 4.18
CA ILE A 68 1.93 -17.38 5.40
C ILE A 68 0.44 -17.28 5.71
N GLY A 69 -0.14 -16.10 5.54
CA GLY A 69 -1.53 -15.81 5.94
C GLY A 69 -2.57 -16.32 4.96
N LEU A 70 -2.23 -16.52 3.69
CA LEU A 70 -3.16 -17.01 2.67
C LEU A 70 -2.94 -18.49 2.41
N GLU A 71 -4.02 -19.26 2.33
CA GLU A 71 -3.97 -20.73 2.21
C GLU A 71 -3.32 -21.25 0.91
N HIS A 72 -3.20 -20.40 -0.12
CA HIS A 72 -2.64 -20.77 -1.42
C HIS A 72 -1.87 -19.60 -2.02
N SER A 73 -0.56 -19.65 -1.93
CA SER A 73 0.34 -18.73 -2.61
C SER A 73 0.96 -19.37 -3.84
N ALA A 74 1.00 -18.64 -4.96
CA ALA A 74 1.82 -19.06 -6.09
C ALA A 74 3.30 -18.99 -5.70
N PRO A 75 4.17 -19.81 -6.32
CA PRO A 75 5.62 -19.78 -6.06
C PRO A 75 6.26 -18.41 -6.39
N HIS A 76 5.59 -17.59 -7.19
CA HIS A 76 6.00 -16.22 -7.50
C HIS A 76 4.90 -15.24 -7.11
N LEU A 77 5.30 -14.21 -6.39
CA LEU A 77 4.44 -13.19 -5.85
C LEU A 77 4.93 -11.81 -6.28
N VAL A 78 4.05 -10.98 -6.79
CA VAL A 78 4.28 -9.55 -6.99
C VAL A 78 3.47 -8.78 -5.96
N VAL A 79 4.11 -7.92 -5.21
CA VAL A 79 3.46 -6.97 -4.30
C VAL A 79 3.43 -5.62 -4.97
N LEU A 80 2.27 -5.00 -4.99
CA LEU A 80 2.08 -3.60 -5.31
C LEU A 80 1.56 -2.91 -4.06
N ASP A 81 2.39 -2.09 -3.46
CA ASP A 81 2.00 -1.23 -2.35
C ASP A 81 1.80 0.19 -2.85
N MET A 82 0.54 0.64 -2.86
CA MET A 82 0.19 2.01 -3.25
C MET A 82 -0.25 2.81 -2.03
N GLY A 83 0.66 3.62 -1.53
CA GLY A 83 0.40 4.59 -0.47
C GLY A 83 -0.19 5.92 -0.98
N ALA A 84 -0.04 6.96 -0.17
CA ALA A 84 -0.39 8.33 -0.55
C ALA A 84 0.66 8.93 -1.49
N GLY A 85 1.94 8.87 -1.11
CA GLY A 85 3.05 9.54 -1.80
C GLY A 85 3.85 8.65 -2.75
N THR A 86 3.90 7.34 -2.51
CA THR A 86 4.67 6.37 -3.32
C THR A 86 3.84 5.17 -3.72
N THR A 87 4.24 4.57 -4.84
CA THR A 87 3.85 3.23 -5.25
C THR A 87 5.11 2.41 -5.39
N ASP A 88 5.19 1.36 -4.60
CA ASP A 88 6.30 0.43 -4.56
C ASP A 88 5.87 -0.92 -5.13
N ILE A 89 6.66 -1.44 -6.07
CA ILE A 89 6.45 -2.77 -6.66
C ILE A 89 7.67 -3.61 -6.33
N ALA A 90 7.46 -4.75 -5.73
CA ALA A 90 8.49 -5.74 -5.49
C ALA A 90 7.98 -7.14 -5.86
N ALA A 91 8.87 -8.06 -6.16
CA ALA A 91 8.49 -9.43 -6.46
C ALA A 91 9.36 -10.42 -5.69
N PHE A 92 8.79 -11.57 -5.41
CA PHE A 92 9.40 -12.59 -4.57
C PHE A 92 9.18 -13.99 -5.14
N GLU A 93 10.15 -14.84 -4.92
CA GLU A 93 10.02 -16.31 -5.01
C GLU A 93 9.73 -16.84 -3.61
N PHE A 94 8.69 -17.64 -3.48
CA PHE A 94 8.32 -18.32 -2.24
C PHE A 94 8.58 -19.82 -2.36
N ASP A 95 9.38 -20.38 -1.46
CA ASP A 95 9.66 -21.82 -1.39
C ASP A 95 9.27 -22.38 -0.01
N GLU A 96 8.10 -22.98 0.05
CA GLU A 96 7.54 -23.63 1.24
C GLU A 96 8.28 -24.90 1.67
N ARG A 97 9.12 -25.47 0.82
CA ARG A 97 9.86 -26.72 1.11
C ARG A 97 11.02 -26.49 2.07
N ASN A 98 11.47 -25.25 2.22
CA ASN A 98 12.48 -24.89 3.20
C ASN A 98 11.86 -24.84 4.62
N ASN A 99 12.69 -25.01 5.63
CA ASN A 99 12.28 -24.87 7.02
C ASN A 99 13.28 -23.96 7.77
N PRO A 100 12.91 -22.70 8.10
CA PRO A 100 11.64 -22.06 7.77
C PRO A 100 11.46 -21.83 6.25
N PRO A 101 10.21 -21.63 5.76
CA PRO A 101 9.94 -21.31 4.37
C PRO A 101 10.73 -20.09 3.90
N ALA A 102 11.21 -20.09 2.66
CA ALA A 102 12.05 -19.02 2.14
C ALA A 102 11.26 -18.05 1.26
N LEU A 103 11.49 -16.75 1.49
CA LEU A 103 10.97 -15.65 0.69
C LEU A 103 12.16 -14.89 0.08
N THR A 104 12.40 -15.05 -1.21
CA THR A 104 13.55 -14.48 -1.91
C THR A 104 13.11 -13.37 -2.86
N GLU A 105 13.65 -12.16 -2.68
CA GLU A 105 13.30 -11.03 -3.54
C GLU A 105 13.93 -11.14 -4.93
N ILE A 106 13.14 -10.84 -5.97
CA ILE A 106 13.56 -10.67 -7.36
C ILE A 106 13.91 -9.19 -7.56
N LYS A 107 15.18 -8.83 -7.35
CA LYS A 107 15.64 -7.42 -7.33
C LYS A 107 15.35 -6.66 -8.63
N GLU A 108 15.41 -7.36 -9.77
CA GLU A 108 15.19 -6.79 -11.10
C GLU A 108 13.72 -6.32 -11.30
N ALA A 109 12.81 -6.85 -10.48
CA ALA A 109 11.40 -6.49 -10.52
C ALA A 109 11.06 -5.25 -9.65
N ARG A 110 12.01 -4.79 -8.81
CA ARG A 110 11.75 -3.67 -7.90
C ARG A 110 11.57 -2.37 -8.66
N GLN A 111 10.46 -1.67 -8.39
CA GLN A 111 10.17 -0.33 -8.88
C GLN A 111 9.66 0.52 -7.72
N CYS A 112 9.99 1.82 -7.74
CA CYS A 112 9.43 2.81 -6.82
C CYS A 112 9.11 4.07 -7.61
N SER A 113 7.94 4.63 -7.42
CA SER A 113 7.52 5.85 -8.13
C SER A 113 6.63 6.73 -7.26
N GLY A 114 6.55 8.04 -7.59
CA GLY A 114 5.60 8.98 -7.01
C GLY A 114 4.20 8.93 -7.64
N LEU A 115 3.90 7.91 -8.46
CA LEU A 115 2.59 7.73 -9.09
C LEU A 115 1.61 7.06 -8.12
N ALA A 116 1.17 7.78 -7.11
CA ALA A 116 0.43 7.26 -5.97
C ALA A 116 -0.87 8.02 -5.70
N GLY A 117 -1.44 7.86 -4.51
CA GLY A 117 -2.73 8.44 -4.14
C GLY A 117 -2.82 9.95 -4.25
N ASP A 118 -1.76 10.68 -3.89
CA ASP A 118 -1.70 12.15 -3.96
C ASP A 118 -1.74 12.68 -5.40
N GLU A 119 -1.15 11.93 -6.35
CA GLU A 119 -1.21 12.29 -7.76
C GLU A 119 -2.64 12.16 -8.30
N ILE A 120 -3.38 11.13 -7.87
CA ILE A 120 -4.80 10.99 -8.20
C ILE A 120 -5.61 12.15 -7.62
N ASP A 121 -5.33 12.55 -6.37
CA ASP A 121 -5.98 13.69 -5.73
C ASP A 121 -5.73 14.97 -6.54
N ARG A 122 -4.49 15.18 -6.97
CA ARG A 122 -4.12 16.35 -7.80
C ARG A 122 -4.87 16.35 -9.13
N ILE A 123 -5.01 15.21 -9.78
CA ILE A 123 -5.73 15.08 -11.06
C ILE A 123 -7.23 15.35 -10.85
N LEU A 124 -7.85 14.75 -9.84
CA LEU A 124 -9.27 14.96 -9.52
C LEU A 124 -9.59 16.42 -9.22
N ILE A 125 -8.72 17.10 -8.45
CA ILE A 125 -8.84 18.54 -8.17
C ILE A 125 -8.72 19.35 -9.46
N GLY A 126 -7.81 18.98 -10.36
CA GLY A 126 -7.68 19.60 -11.67
C GLY A 126 -8.95 19.49 -12.53
N VAL A 127 -9.54 18.30 -12.58
CA VAL A 127 -10.82 18.05 -13.27
C VAL A 127 -11.94 18.91 -12.67
N LEU A 128 -12.04 18.97 -11.33
CA LEU A 128 -13.02 19.83 -10.64
C LEU A 128 -12.83 21.31 -11.01
N ALA A 129 -11.60 21.82 -10.97
CA ALA A 129 -11.29 23.22 -11.24
C ALA A 129 -11.59 23.58 -12.71
N ASN A 130 -11.32 22.70 -13.65
CA ASN A 130 -11.66 22.85 -15.04
C ASN A 130 -13.18 22.90 -15.24
N LYS A 131 -13.93 22.00 -14.61
CA LYS A 131 -15.39 21.97 -14.67
C LYS A 131 -16.05 23.20 -14.04
N ARG A 132 -15.44 23.75 -13.00
CA ARG A 132 -15.83 25.01 -12.41
C ARG A 132 -15.63 26.20 -13.34
N GLY A 133 -14.73 26.09 -14.30
CA GLY A 133 -14.32 27.17 -15.20
C GLY A 133 -13.32 28.16 -14.59
N ALA A 134 -12.65 27.79 -13.51
CA ALA A 134 -11.67 28.62 -12.82
C ALA A 134 -10.45 27.76 -12.36
N PRO A 135 -9.64 27.24 -13.28
CA PRO A 135 -8.57 26.29 -12.99
C PRO A 135 -7.44 26.86 -12.11
N ASN A 136 -7.30 28.20 -12.05
CA ASN A 136 -6.25 28.89 -11.31
C ASN A 136 -6.73 29.56 -10.02
N ASP A 137 -7.96 29.33 -9.59
CA ASP A 137 -8.50 29.91 -8.35
C ASP A 137 -7.87 29.24 -7.13
N GLN A 138 -6.88 29.89 -6.52
CA GLN A 138 -6.12 29.37 -5.39
C GLN A 138 -6.98 29.08 -4.16
N ARG A 139 -8.02 29.89 -3.92
CA ARG A 139 -8.94 29.66 -2.81
C ARG A 139 -9.73 28.36 -3.01
N PHE A 140 -10.25 28.17 -4.20
CA PHE A 140 -10.95 26.94 -4.56
C PHE A 140 -10.02 25.72 -4.46
N LEU A 141 -8.84 25.79 -5.06
CA LEU A 141 -7.86 24.70 -5.07
C LEU A 141 -7.46 24.29 -3.64
N ARG A 142 -7.29 25.27 -2.74
CA ARG A 142 -6.98 24.98 -1.32
C ARG A 142 -8.15 24.24 -0.64
N THR A 143 -9.39 24.70 -0.84
CA THR A 143 -10.56 24.04 -0.26
C THR A 143 -10.75 22.64 -0.81
N ALA A 144 -10.57 22.45 -2.12
CA ALA A 144 -10.67 21.14 -2.77
C ALA A 144 -9.60 20.16 -2.25
N ARG A 145 -8.36 20.63 -1.99
CA ARG A 145 -7.30 19.78 -1.40
C ARG A 145 -7.66 19.28 -0.02
N LEU A 146 -8.29 20.08 0.82
CA LEU A 146 -8.70 19.66 2.16
C LEU A 146 -9.78 18.56 2.13
N ALA A 147 -10.59 18.52 1.08
CA ALA A 147 -11.63 17.52 0.90
C ALA A 147 -11.22 16.36 -0.03
N ALA A 148 -10.01 16.38 -0.59
CA ALA A 148 -9.59 15.48 -1.67
C ALA A 148 -9.74 14.00 -1.32
N ARG A 149 -9.36 13.61 -0.10
CA ARG A 149 -9.41 12.20 0.35
C ARG A 149 -10.84 11.64 0.35
N ASP A 150 -11.77 12.38 0.93
CA ASP A 150 -13.17 11.94 1.03
C ASP A 150 -13.85 12.00 -0.34
N PHE A 151 -13.55 13.03 -1.11
CA PHE A 151 -14.02 13.17 -2.49
C PHE A 151 -13.52 12.03 -3.38
N LYS A 152 -12.25 11.66 -3.28
CA LYS A 152 -11.66 10.51 -3.99
C LYS A 152 -12.37 9.21 -3.61
N ARG A 153 -12.59 8.98 -2.31
CA ARG A 153 -13.29 7.80 -1.82
C ARG A 153 -14.70 7.72 -2.38
N GLU A 154 -15.49 8.80 -2.28
CA GLU A 154 -16.83 8.88 -2.86
C GLU A 154 -16.82 8.59 -4.36
N PHE A 155 -15.88 9.21 -5.08
CA PHE A 155 -15.78 9.06 -6.52
C PHE A 155 -15.52 7.61 -6.95
N PHE A 156 -14.53 6.94 -6.36
CA PHE A 156 -14.18 5.57 -6.76
C PHE A 156 -15.17 4.53 -6.25
N SER A 157 -15.89 4.79 -5.16
CA SER A 157 -16.97 3.91 -4.69
C SER A 157 -18.23 4.00 -5.56
N ASN A 158 -18.58 5.19 -6.06
CA ASN A 158 -19.86 5.43 -6.73
C ASN A 158 -19.74 5.71 -8.24
N GLY A 159 -18.53 5.84 -8.79
CA GLY A 159 -18.27 6.26 -10.16
C GLY A 159 -18.59 7.74 -10.42
N ASN A 160 -18.97 8.47 -9.40
CA ASN A 160 -19.21 9.91 -9.42
C ASN A 160 -19.06 10.52 -8.03
N ALA A 161 -18.80 11.82 -7.97
CA ALA A 161 -18.78 12.56 -6.71
C ALA A 161 -19.20 14.01 -6.93
N THR A 162 -19.63 14.66 -5.85
CA THR A 162 -20.07 16.07 -5.88
C THR A 162 -19.25 16.90 -4.90
N PHE A 163 -18.82 18.08 -5.35
CA PHE A 163 -18.09 19.04 -4.54
C PHE A 163 -18.90 20.33 -4.38
N LYS A 164 -19.06 20.78 -3.16
CA LYS A 164 -19.76 22.05 -2.84
C LYS A 164 -18.77 23.20 -2.76
N ASP A 165 -18.91 24.17 -3.65
CA ASP A 165 -18.17 25.44 -3.66
C ASP A 165 -19.12 26.59 -3.36
N GLY A 166 -19.32 26.90 -2.09
CA GLY A 166 -20.34 27.82 -1.64
C GLY A 166 -21.74 27.34 -2.02
N TRP A 167 -22.46 28.14 -2.84
CA TRP A 167 -23.79 27.78 -3.35
C TRP A 167 -23.77 26.91 -4.61
N ARG A 168 -22.60 26.70 -5.22
CA ARG A 168 -22.44 25.87 -6.41
C ARG A 168 -22.14 24.42 -6.04
N THR A 169 -22.76 23.49 -6.76
CA THR A 169 -22.42 22.07 -6.71
C THR A 169 -21.77 21.70 -8.03
N ILE A 170 -20.58 21.11 -7.96
CA ILE A 170 -19.80 20.65 -9.09
C ILE A 170 -19.81 19.12 -9.02
N ALA A 171 -20.34 18.46 -10.04
CA ALA A 171 -20.34 17.00 -10.13
C ALA A 171 -19.29 16.54 -11.12
N ILE A 172 -18.52 15.51 -10.76
CA ILE A 172 -17.67 14.77 -11.70
C ILE A 172 -18.16 13.33 -11.82
N ARG A 173 -17.96 12.76 -13.00
CA ARG A 173 -18.34 11.38 -13.34
C ARG A 173 -17.11 10.63 -13.85
N ALA A 174 -17.20 9.32 -13.89
CA ALA A 174 -16.12 8.47 -14.38
C ALA A 174 -15.58 8.94 -15.75
N GLY A 175 -16.45 9.31 -16.70
CA GLY A 175 -16.04 9.82 -18.01
C GLY A 175 -15.22 11.12 -17.98
N ASP A 176 -15.43 11.98 -16.99
CA ASP A 176 -14.65 13.21 -16.83
C ASP A 176 -13.19 12.90 -16.45
N LEU A 177 -12.98 11.88 -15.60
CA LEU A 177 -11.65 11.44 -15.20
C LEU A 177 -10.99 10.60 -16.31
N THR A 178 -11.70 9.61 -16.86
CA THR A 178 -11.12 8.75 -17.90
C THR A 178 -10.82 9.51 -19.19
N GLY A 179 -11.50 10.62 -19.46
CA GLY A 179 -11.21 11.53 -20.58
C GLY A 179 -10.08 12.54 -20.29
N ASP A 180 -9.62 12.65 -19.04
CA ASP A 180 -8.60 13.62 -18.66
C ASP A 180 -7.19 13.18 -19.14
N PRO A 181 -6.46 14.03 -19.89
CA PRO A 181 -5.14 13.66 -20.40
C PRO A 181 -4.08 13.43 -19.31
N GLN A 182 -4.23 14.02 -18.12
CA GLN A 182 -3.29 13.82 -17.03
C GLN A 182 -3.53 12.44 -16.41
N PHE A 183 -4.79 12.03 -16.25
CA PHE A 183 -5.13 10.70 -15.77
C PHE A 183 -4.67 9.61 -16.74
N GLN A 184 -4.81 9.82 -18.05
CA GLN A 184 -4.29 8.88 -19.06
C GLN A 184 -2.76 8.76 -18.99
N ARG A 185 -2.04 9.88 -18.82
CA ARG A 185 -0.58 9.83 -18.62
C ARG A 185 -0.19 9.10 -17.35
N TYR A 186 -0.92 9.32 -16.26
CA TYR A 186 -0.73 8.61 -15.00
C TYR A 186 -0.89 7.10 -15.17
N LEU A 187 -1.99 6.65 -15.79
CA LEU A 187 -2.24 5.23 -16.05
C LEU A 187 -1.17 4.60 -16.94
N ASN A 188 -0.75 5.29 -17.99
CA ASN A 188 0.30 4.81 -18.89
C ASN A 188 1.65 4.67 -18.17
N ALA A 189 2.03 5.65 -17.37
CA ALA A 189 3.29 5.63 -16.63
C ALA A 189 3.29 4.52 -15.55
N LEU A 190 2.20 4.38 -14.81
CA LEU A 190 2.03 3.31 -13.82
C LEU A 190 2.02 1.93 -14.51
N GLY A 191 1.31 1.80 -15.62
CA GLY A 191 1.30 0.57 -16.44
C GLY A 191 2.69 0.18 -16.93
N GLN A 192 3.53 1.15 -17.30
CA GLN A 192 4.91 0.89 -17.71
C GLN A 192 5.78 0.34 -16.57
N SER A 193 5.57 0.82 -15.34
CA SER A 193 6.24 0.27 -14.16
C SER A 193 5.83 -1.20 -13.92
N PHE A 194 4.55 -1.53 -14.10
CA PHE A 194 4.08 -2.92 -14.03
C PHE A 194 4.71 -3.80 -15.11
N ILE A 195 4.73 -3.34 -16.36
CA ILE A 195 5.33 -4.08 -17.48
C ILE A 195 6.77 -4.46 -17.15
N THR A 196 7.55 -3.53 -16.62
CA THR A 196 8.96 -3.75 -16.24
C THR A 196 9.08 -4.82 -15.15
N SER A 197 8.31 -4.71 -14.08
CA SER A 197 8.33 -5.68 -12.97
C SER A 197 7.84 -7.06 -13.40
N ILE A 198 6.74 -7.12 -14.15
CA ILE A 198 6.17 -8.38 -14.64
C ILE A 198 7.12 -9.09 -15.61
N ALA A 199 7.83 -8.35 -16.47
CA ALA A 199 8.82 -8.93 -17.38
C ALA A 199 9.95 -9.63 -16.62
N ALA A 200 10.45 -9.02 -15.54
CA ALA A 200 11.48 -9.62 -14.69
C ALA A 200 10.97 -10.90 -14.00
N VAL A 201 9.77 -10.86 -13.44
CA VAL A 201 9.12 -12.04 -12.82
C VAL A 201 8.88 -13.15 -13.85
N ALA A 202 8.42 -12.80 -15.05
CA ALA A 202 8.18 -13.75 -16.12
C ALA A 202 9.45 -14.47 -16.56
N ALA A 203 10.59 -13.78 -16.56
CA ALA A 203 11.88 -14.40 -16.84
C ALA A 203 12.21 -15.49 -15.82
N ARG A 204 11.99 -15.23 -14.52
CA ARG A 204 12.17 -16.22 -13.45
C ARG A 204 11.14 -17.34 -13.53
N ALA A 205 9.88 -17.05 -13.73
CA ALA A 205 8.81 -18.03 -13.84
C ALA A 205 9.01 -19.02 -14.97
N ARG A 206 9.60 -18.58 -16.10
CA ARG A 206 9.98 -19.46 -17.22
C ARG A 206 11.06 -20.46 -16.82
N VAL A 207 12.07 -20.04 -16.07
CA VAL A 207 13.14 -20.92 -15.58
C VAL A 207 12.58 -21.96 -14.62
N SER A 208 11.69 -21.53 -13.71
CA SER A 208 11.06 -22.37 -12.70
C SER A 208 9.85 -23.15 -13.24
N GLN A 209 9.50 -22.99 -14.53
CA GLN A 209 8.32 -23.61 -15.19
C GLN A 209 6.97 -23.27 -14.49
N VAL A 210 6.91 -22.14 -13.80
CA VAL A 210 5.71 -21.64 -13.12
C VAL A 210 4.77 -21.03 -14.15
N ARG A 211 3.48 -21.36 -14.04
CA ARG A 211 2.44 -20.91 -14.98
C ARG A 211 1.52 -19.83 -14.40
N MET A 212 1.59 -19.58 -13.11
CA MET A 212 0.76 -18.61 -12.42
C MET A 212 1.58 -17.77 -11.45
N VAL A 213 1.31 -16.48 -11.41
CA VAL A 213 1.91 -15.50 -10.49
C VAL A 213 0.78 -14.81 -9.74
N ASP A 214 0.92 -14.66 -8.44
CA ASP A 214 0.02 -13.86 -7.64
C ASP A 214 0.48 -12.40 -7.63
N VAL A 215 -0.47 -11.48 -7.82
CA VAL A 215 -0.25 -10.04 -7.70
C VAL A 215 -1.13 -9.52 -6.59
N VAL A 216 -0.52 -9.20 -5.47
CA VAL A 216 -1.24 -8.69 -4.30
C VAL A 216 -1.14 -7.17 -4.23
N LEU A 217 -2.27 -6.54 -3.98
CA LEU A 217 -2.39 -5.09 -3.86
C LEU A 217 -2.47 -4.75 -2.37
N ALA A 218 -1.55 -3.88 -1.91
CA ALA A 218 -1.46 -3.40 -0.53
C ALA A 218 -1.55 -1.88 -0.49
N GLY A 219 -1.65 -1.33 0.71
CA GLY A 219 -1.75 0.10 0.94
C GLY A 219 -3.14 0.69 0.68
N GLY A 220 -3.25 1.99 0.86
CA GLY A 220 -4.54 2.70 0.74
C GLY A 220 -5.12 2.78 -0.68
N GLY A 221 -4.28 2.53 -1.70
CA GLY A 221 -4.69 2.48 -3.10
C GLY A 221 -5.12 1.10 -3.59
N ALA A 222 -4.98 0.05 -2.79
CA ALA A 222 -5.24 -1.33 -3.20
C ALA A 222 -6.64 -1.57 -3.79
N ASN A 223 -7.64 -0.85 -3.27
CA ASN A 223 -9.04 -0.97 -3.69
C ASN A 223 -9.41 -0.08 -4.90
N LEU A 224 -8.44 0.58 -5.55
CA LEU A 224 -8.72 1.38 -6.75
C LEU A 224 -9.18 0.47 -7.90
N PRO A 225 -10.37 0.71 -8.47
CA PRO A 225 -11.04 -0.25 -9.36
C PRO A 225 -10.30 -0.48 -10.69
N PHE A 226 -9.41 0.43 -11.08
CA PHE A 226 -8.63 0.30 -12.31
C PHE A 226 -7.36 -0.55 -12.16
N LEU A 227 -6.83 -0.76 -10.94
CA LEU A 227 -5.56 -1.47 -10.73
C LEU A 227 -5.57 -2.92 -11.23
N PRO A 228 -6.58 -3.75 -10.94
CA PRO A 228 -6.58 -5.13 -11.45
C PRO A 228 -6.61 -5.21 -12.99
N GLN A 229 -7.24 -4.24 -13.63
CA GLN A 229 -7.28 -4.18 -15.10
C GLN A 229 -5.93 -3.73 -15.67
N LEU A 230 -5.29 -2.75 -15.02
CA LEU A 230 -3.98 -2.27 -15.41
C LEU A 230 -2.91 -3.36 -15.29
N VAL A 231 -2.95 -4.14 -14.20
CA VAL A 231 -2.07 -5.30 -13.99
C VAL A 231 -2.28 -6.34 -15.10
N ARG A 232 -3.54 -6.67 -15.41
CA ARG A 232 -3.85 -7.63 -16.49
C ARG A 232 -3.33 -7.17 -17.85
N ALA A 233 -3.56 -5.91 -18.21
CA ALA A 233 -3.06 -5.35 -19.46
C ALA A 233 -1.52 -5.37 -19.53
N ALA A 234 -0.85 -5.03 -18.43
CA ALA A 234 0.61 -5.11 -18.34
C ALA A 234 1.11 -6.57 -18.46
N ALA A 235 0.40 -7.53 -17.87
CA ALA A 235 0.72 -8.95 -17.95
C ALA A 235 0.61 -9.48 -19.38
N GLU A 236 -0.46 -9.15 -20.09
CA GLU A 236 -0.64 -9.53 -21.50
C GLU A 236 0.47 -8.98 -22.38
N GLN A 237 0.95 -7.78 -22.10
CA GLN A 237 2.03 -7.15 -22.86
C GLN A 237 3.41 -7.73 -22.52
N ALA A 238 3.72 -7.92 -21.22
CA ALA A 238 5.05 -8.30 -20.75
C ALA A 238 5.29 -9.81 -20.79
N ALA A 239 4.24 -10.61 -20.56
CA ALA A 239 4.35 -12.04 -20.36
C ALA A 239 3.12 -12.79 -20.91
N PRO A 240 2.87 -12.74 -22.24
CA PRO A 240 1.73 -13.45 -22.82
C PRO A 240 1.77 -14.94 -22.49
N GLY A 241 0.66 -15.48 -22.01
CA GLY A 241 0.53 -16.88 -21.59
C GLY A 241 0.93 -17.20 -20.15
N LEU A 242 1.43 -16.24 -19.38
CA LEU A 242 1.60 -16.34 -17.93
C LEU A 242 0.31 -15.90 -17.24
N ALA A 243 -0.34 -16.82 -16.52
CA ALA A 243 -1.55 -16.47 -15.77
C ALA A 243 -1.18 -15.59 -14.57
N MET A 244 -1.97 -14.51 -14.34
CA MET A 244 -1.84 -13.65 -13.17
C MET A 244 -3.16 -13.53 -12.42
N ARG A 245 -3.10 -13.73 -11.11
CA ARG A 245 -4.23 -13.51 -10.21
C ARG A 245 -3.95 -12.23 -9.42
N ALA A 246 -4.70 -11.16 -9.71
CA ALA A 246 -4.52 -9.86 -9.09
C ALA A 246 -5.71 -9.49 -8.20
N GLY A 247 -5.44 -9.03 -6.98
CA GLY A 247 -6.45 -8.54 -6.06
C GLY A 247 -5.87 -7.89 -4.81
N PRO A 248 -6.69 -7.12 -4.08
CA PRO A 248 -6.28 -6.56 -2.80
C PRO A 248 -6.01 -7.68 -1.78
N LEU A 249 -5.06 -7.43 -0.88
CA LEU A 249 -4.86 -8.29 0.27
C LEU A 249 -6.13 -8.33 1.12
N SER A 250 -6.55 -9.53 1.49
CA SER A 250 -7.75 -9.78 2.27
C SER A 250 -7.42 -10.46 3.60
N PRO A 251 -8.26 -10.30 4.63
CA PRO A 251 -8.12 -11.03 5.88
C PRO A 251 -8.17 -12.54 5.63
N SER A 252 -7.22 -13.27 6.19
CA SER A 252 -7.22 -14.73 6.15
C SER A 252 -8.30 -15.29 7.08
N SER A 253 -9.12 -16.20 6.59
CA SER A 253 -10.13 -16.88 7.42
C SER A 253 -9.51 -17.72 8.54
N SER A 254 -8.30 -18.24 8.33
CA SER A 254 -7.56 -19.00 9.33
C SER A 254 -7.03 -18.13 10.48
N LEU A 255 -6.71 -16.86 10.22
CA LEU A 255 -6.20 -15.93 11.23
C LEU A 255 -7.32 -15.14 11.93
N TYR A 256 -8.37 -14.77 11.21
CA TYR A 256 -9.38 -13.83 11.69
C TYR A 256 -10.78 -14.41 11.80
N GLY A 257 -11.03 -15.60 11.23
CA GLY A 257 -12.37 -16.15 11.13
C GLY A 257 -13.28 -15.30 10.22
N SER A 258 -14.49 -15.01 10.68
CA SER A 258 -15.43 -14.14 9.97
C SER A 258 -15.16 -12.68 10.33
N VAL A 259 -14.98 -11.84 9.32
CA VAL A 259 -14.76 -10.39 9.48
C VAL A 259 -15.89 -9.60 8.85
N ASP A 260 -16.13 -8.38 9.32
CA ASP A 260 -17.07 -7.46 8.69
C ASP A 260 -16.50 -6.82 7.40
N GLU A 261 -17.39 -6.23 6.60
CA GLU A 261 -17.05 -5.61 5.32
C GLU A 261 -16.09 -4.42 5.51
N TYR A 262 -16.28 -3.63 6.56
CA TYR A 262 -15.42 -2.47 6.83
C TYR A 262 -13.97 -2.92 7.11
N PHE A 263 -13.78 -3.96 7.91
CA PHE A 263 -12.45 -4.50 8.18
C PHE A 263 -11.81 -5.07 6.90
N ALA A 264 -12.59 -5.78 6.07
CA ALA A 264 -12.11 -6.29 4.79
C ALA A 264 -11.64 -5.16 3.85
N ASP A 265 -12.38 -4.04 3.79
CA ASP A 265 -12.04 -2.89 2.95
C ASP A 265 -10.76 -2.17 3.39
N VAL A 266 -10.50 -2.07 4.70
CA VAL A 266 -9.30 -1.40 5.21
C VAL A 266 -8.11 -2.35 5.34
N PHE A 267 -8.33 -3.64 5.23
CA PHE A 267 -7.32 -4.67 5.48
C PHE A 267 -6.04 -4.52 4.63
N PRO A 268 -6.08 -4.14 3.35
CA PRO A 268 -4.85 -3.93 2.57
C PRO A 268 -3.86 -2.95 3.20
N GLN A 269 -4.33 -2.00 4.02
CA GLN A 269 -3.49 -1.06 4.77
C GLN A 269 -2.91 -1.70 6.04
N ILE A 270 -3.64 -2.64 6.64
CA ILE A 270 -3.27 -3.33 7.88
C ILE A 270 -2.34 -4.52 7.58
N ALA A 271 -2.51 -5.14 6.42
CA ALA A 271 -1.79 -6.34 6.00
C ALA A 271 -0.26 -6.22 6.11
N ILE A 272 0.27 -5.01 5.87
CA ILE A 272 1.70 -4.71 5.99
C ILE A 272 2.16 -4.89 7.45
N SER A 273 1.41 -4.35 8.41
CA SER A 273 1.74 -4.48 9.84
C SER A 273 1.65 -5.93 10.30
N VAL A 274 0.60 -6.64 9.87
CA VAL A 274 0.44 -8.07 10.18
C VAL A 274 1.57 -8.89 9.56
N GLY A 275 1.88 -8.65 8.29
CA GLY A 275 2.97 -9.34 7.60
C GLY A 275 4.34 -9.06 8.24
N GLY A 276 4.56 -7.85 8.75
CA GLY A 276 5.75 -7.50 9.50
C GLY A 276 5.96 -8.38 10.75
N SER A 277 4.88 -8.75 11.44
CA SER A 277 4.95 -9.67 12.58
C SER A 277 5.19 -11.13 12.19
N LEU A 278 4.91 -11.50 10.93
CA LEU A 278 5.09 -12.87 10.42
C LEU A 278 6.48 -13.10 9.81
N VAL A 279 7.26 -12.05 9.58
CA VAL A 279 8.56 -12.15 8.89
C VAL A 279 9.54 -13.06 9.59
N GLU A 280 9.54 -13.12 10.92
CA GLU A 280 10.41 -14.01 11.68
C GLU A 280 10.12 -15.51 11.42
N MET A 281 8.95 -15.82 10.88
CA MET A 281 8.58 -17.17 10.47
C MET A 281 9.14 -17.57 9.10
N LEU A 282 9.84 -16.66 8.41
CA LEU A 282 10.38 -16.83 7.07
C LEU A 282 11.90 -16.64 7.05
N ASP A 283 12.56 -17.39 6.20
CA ASP A 283 13.93 -17.07 5.79
C ASP A 283 13.85 -16.03 4.65
N THR A 284 13.99 -14.75 5.01
CA THR A 284 13.95 -13.67 4.03
C THR A 284 15.34 -13.44 3.44
N ARG A 285 15.48 -13.70 2.15
CA ARG A 285 16.75 -13.53 1.41
C ARG A 285 16.60 -12.41 0.39
N ALA A 286 17.58 -11.50 0.34
CA ALA A 286 17.80 -10.74 -0.87
C ALA A 286 18.41 -11.70 -1.89
N ALA A 287 17.86 -11.78 -3.12
CA ALA A 287 18.46 -12.58 -4.17
C ALA A 287 19.96 -12.26 -4.27
N ALA A 288 20.79 -13.28 -4.28
CA ALA A 288 22.22 -13.11 -4.50
C ALA A 288 22.44 -12.34 -5.81
N ALA A 289 23.30 -11.33 -5.76
CA ALA A 289 23.61 -10.47 -6.90
C ALA A 289 24.29 -11.27 -8.03
#